data_3cf208e8e1b945671c67017f9625dba7
#
_entry.id   3cf208e8e1b945671c67017f9625dba7
#
_cell.length_a   1.000
_cell.length_b   1.000
_cell.length_c   1.000
_cell.angle_alpha   90.00
_cell.angle_beta   90.00
_cell.angle_gamma   90.00
#
_symmetry.space_group_name_H-M   'P 1'
#
loop_
_entity.id
_entity.type
_entity.pdbx_description
1 polymer ?
#
loop_
_entity_poly.entity_id
_entity_poly.type
_entity_poly.pdbx_seq_one_letter_code
_entity_poly.pdbx_strand_id
1 'polypeptide(L)'
;MADKAMLVVSAHSADFVWRAGGAIALHKKNGYRTKVVCLSFGERGESAKLWRKGEMTLGKVKAARREEAERAADILGAEVDFFDLGDYPLRVSDEALMRLVDVYRELQPAFVLSHSQKDPYNFDHPLAMHVAQEARIIAQAEGHNPGQKVVGAPPVYAFEPHQTEQCEWMPNTFLDITEVWDTKRRAIECMAGQEHLWDYYTRVALQRGVQAKRNIGITATRDIQYAEGYQRITPAVTGDLA
;
A
#
# COMPACT_ATOMS: atom_id res chain seq x y z
N MET A 1 -19.10 -9.39 15.61
CA MET A 1 -17.73 -8.80 15.67
C MET A 1 -17.78 -7.58 14.74
N ALA A 2 -17.23 -6.43 15.13
CA ALA A 2 -17.18 -5.29 14.23
C ALA A 2 -16.39 -5.68 12.97
N ASP A 3 -16.89 -5.29 11.79
CA ASP A 3 -16.21 -5.54 10.51
C ASP A 3 -14.84 -4.85 10.54
N LYS A 4 -13.77 -5.64 10.55
CA LYS A 4 -12.41 -5.10 10.52
C LYS A 4 -12.10 -4.58 9.12
N ALA A 5 -11.45 -3.44 9.02
CA ALA A 5 -11.03 -2.87 7.76
C ALA A 5 -9.54 -2.54 7.74
N MET A 6 -8.95 -2.47 6.56
CA MET A 6 -7.61 -1.94 6.34
C MET A 6 -7.64 -0.90 5.23
N LEU A 7 -6.76 0.10 5.34
CA LEU A 7 -6.57 1.14 4.33
C LEU A 7 -5.15 1.06 3.77
N VAL A 8 -5.04 1.16 2.46
CA VAL A 8 -3.76 1.37 1.77
C VAL A 8 -3.80 2.72 1.07
N VAL A 9 -2.82 3.58 1.32
CA VAL A 9 -2.65 4.86 0.63
C VAL A 9 -1.42 4.77 -0.25
N SER A 10 -1.64 4.76 -1.56
CA SER A 10 -0.64 4.61 -2.61
C SER A 10 -0.41 5.93 -3.33
N ALA A 11 0.84 6.29 -3.58
CA ALA A 11 1.16 7.45 -4.44
C ALA A 11 0.67 7.20 -5.87
N HIS A 12 0.94 6.01 -6.41
CA HIS A 12 0.62 5.63 -7.77
C HIS A 12 -0.20 4.34 -7.82
N SER A 13 -0.80 4.08 -8.97
CA SER A 13 -1.78 3.01 -9.15
C SER A 13 -1.22 1.57 -9.07
N ALA A 14 0.09 1.39 -9.12
CA ALA A 14 0.71 0.06 -9.02
C ALA A 14 1.34 -0.24 -7.65
N ASP A 15 1.62 0.76 -6.84
CA ASP A 15 2.38 0.58 -5.58
C ASP A 15 1.73 -0.41 -4.63
N PHE A 16 0.41 -0.37 -4.49
CA PHE A 16 -0.32 -1.28 -3.61
C PHE A 16 -0.17 -2.74 -4.04
N VAL A 17 -0.05 -2.99 -5.36
CA VAL A 17 0.12 -4.34 -5.90
C VAL A 17 1.49 -4.88 -5.56
N TRP A 18 2.52 -4.07 -5.81
CA TRP A 18 3.92 -4.46 -5.58
C TRP A 18 4.20 -4.70 -4.10
N ARG A 19 3.79 -3.76 -3.26
CA ARG A 19 4.28 -3.58 -1.89
C ARG A 19 3.33 -4.08 -0.81
N ALA A 20 2.04 -4.20 -1.12
CA ALA A 20 0.99 -4.58 -0.16
C ALA A 20 0.01 -5.63 -0.70
N GLY A 21 0.22 -6.17 -1.91
CA GLY A 21 -0.71 -7.11 -2.54
C GLY A 21 -0.93 -8.39 -1.70
N GLY A 22 0.12 -8.88 -1.06
CA GLY A 22 0.01 -10.03 -0.15
C GLY A 22 -0.79 -9.69 1.11
N ALA A 23 -0.53 -8.52 1.71
CA ALA A 23 -1.31 -8.06 2.87
C ALA A 23 -2.79 -7.89 2.53
N ILE A 24 -3.10 -7.28 1.37
CA ILE A 24 -4.48 -7.11 0.92
C ILE A 24 -5.17 -8.47 0.76
N ALA A 25 -4.57 -9.40 0.01
CA ALA A 25 -5.14 -10.73 -0.22
C ALA A 25 -5.33 -11.52 1.08
N LEU A 26 -4.36 -11.47 1.99
CA LEU A 26 -4.42 -12.17 3.27
C LEU A 26 -5.51 -11.60 4.19
N HIS A 27 -5.59 -10.27 4.30
CA HIS A 27 -6.61 -9.63 5.14
C HIS A 27 -8.01 -9.81 4.54
N LYS A 28 -8.15 -9.77 3.21
CA LYS A 28 -9.42 -10.13 2.55
C LYS A 28 -9.84 -11.56 2.87
N LYS A 29 -8.93 -12.52 2.78
CA LYS A 29 -9.17 -13.92 3.17
C LYS A 29 -9.61 -14.03 4.64
N ASN A 30 -9.07 -13.19 5.51
CA ASN A 30 -9.40 -13.12 6.94
C ASN A 30 -10.66 -12.28 7.25
N GLY A 31 -11.45 -11.91 6.24
CA GLY A 31 -12.72 -11.22 6.41
C GLY A 31 -12.62 -9.71 6.63
N TYR A 32 -11.48 -9.09 6.34
CA TYR A 32 -11.37 -7.63 6.38
C TYR A 32 -12.01 -6.99 5.14
N ARG A 33 -12.62 -5.85 5.32
CA ARG A 33 -12.87 -4.91 4.24
C ARG A 33 -11.54 -4.24 3.88
N THR A 34 -11.12 -4.35 2.61
CA THR A 34 -9.84 -3.82 2.14
C THR A 34 -10.08 -2.67 1.16
N LYS A 35 -9.56 -1.49 1.50
CA LYS A 35 -9.69 -0.28 0.69
C LYS A 35 -8.32 0.24 0.30
N VAL A 36 -8.16 0.58 -0.98
CA VAL A 36 -6.98 1.23 -1.55
C VAL A 36 -7.36 2.61 -2.05
N VAL A 37 -6.57 3.62 -1.73
CA VAL A 37 -6.64 4.96 -2.32
C VAL A 37 -5.35 5.17 -3.10
N CYS A 38 -5.46 5.34 -4.42
CA CYS A 38 -4.36 5.75 -5.29
C CYS A 38 -4.45 7.26 -5.52
N LEU A 39 -3.42 8.01 -5.10
CA LEU A 39 -3.42 9.46 -5.24
C LEU A 39 -3.24 9.89 -6.70
N SER A 40 -2.53 9.10 -7.50
CA SER A 40 -2.35 9.31 -8.94
C SER A 40 -2.33 7.97 -9.69
N PHE A 41 -2.18 8.01 -11.00
CA PHE A 41 -2.03 6.80 -11.82
C PHE A 41 -0.55 6.43 -12.07
N GLY A 42 0.43 7.26 -11.68
CA GLY A 42 1.83 7.09 -12.09
C GLY A 42 2.00 7.34 -13.59
N GLU A 43 1.18 8.21 -14.13
CA GLU A 43 1.02 8.39 -15.56
C GLU A 43 2.23 9.02 -16.24
N ARG A 44 3.03 9.82 -15.51
CA ARG A 44 4.23 10.49 -16.06
C ARG A 44 5.52 9.78 -15.65
N GLY A 45 5.69 9.52 -14.34
CA GLY A 45 6.95 9.00 -13.80
C GLY A 45 7.12 7.49 -13.92
N GLU A 46 6.02 6.73 -13.87
CA GLU A 46 6.08 5.27 -13.80
C GLU A 46 5.52 4.55 -15.05
N SER A 47 5.24 5.29 -16.12
CA SER A 47 4.60 4.75 -17.33
C SER A 47 5.48 4.84 -18.57
N ALA A 48 6.82 4.83 -18.42
CA ALA A 48 7.76 5.00 -19.54
C ALA A 48 7.54 4.00 -20.68
N LYS A 49 7.21 2.73 -20.39
CA LYS A 49 6.91 1.72 -21.42
C LYS A 49 5.67 2.07 -22.23
N LEU A 50 4.65 2.66 -21.61
CA LEU A 50 3.45 3.12 -22.31
C LEU A 50 3.76 4.32 -23.19
N TRP A 51 4.47 5.32 -22.68
CA TRP A 51 4.85 6.52 -23.44
C TRP A 51 5.71 6.24 -24.67
N ARG A 52 6.50 5.17 -24.67
CA ARG A 52 7.31 4.74 -25.81
C ARG A 52 6.50 4.08 -26.93
N LYS A 53 5.24 3.71 -26.67
CA LYS A 53 4.33 3.27 -27.73
C LYS A 53 3.86 4.51 -28.51
N GLY A 54 3.84 4.45 -29.83
CA GLY A 54 3.36 5.56 -30.65
C GLY A 54 1.94 6.02 -30.29
N GLU A 55 1.65 7.29 -30.50
CA GLU A 55 0.30 7.90 -30.34
C GLU A 55 -0.31 7.84 -28.92
N MET A 56 0.52 7.78 -27.88
CA MET A 56 0.04 7.86 -26.52
C MET A 56 -0.28 9.30 -26.12
N THR A 57 -1.38 9.47 -25.41
CA THR A 57 -1.79 10.70 -24.75
C THR A 57 -1.88 10.49 -23.25
N LEU A 58 -1.85 11.56 -22.47
CA LEU A 58 -2.02 11.46 -21.01
C LEU A 58 -3.29 10.69 -20.61
N GLY A 59 -4.40 10.96 -21.30
CA GLY A 59 -5.67 10.24 -21.06
C GLY A 59 -5.57 8.75 -21.36
N LYS A 60 -4.91 8.35 -22.46
CA LYS A 60 -4.70 6.95 -22.79
C LYS A 60 -3.81 6.24 -21.74
N VAL A 61 -2.77 6.91 -21.26
CA VAL A 61 -1.89 6.36 -20.23
C VAL A 61 -2.66 6.19 -18.91
N LYS A 62 -3.40 7.21 -18.46
CA LYS A 62 -4.24 7.11 -17.26
C LYS A 62 -5.27 5.98 -17.37
N ALA A 63 -5.94 5.83 -18.52
CA ALA A 63 -6.90 4.76 -18.73
C ALA A 63 -6.26 3.38 -18.63
N ALA A 64 -5.09 3.17 -19.26
CA ALA A 64 -4.36 1.90 -19.19
C ALA A 64 -3.92 1.58 -17.73
N ARG A 65 -3.40 2.58 -17.00
CA ARG A 65 -2.97 2.41 -15.61
C ARG A 65 -4.15 2.12 -14.67
N ARG A 66 -5.29 2.80 -14.91
CA ARG A 66 -6.55 2.51 -14.19
C ARG A 66 -6.98 1.06 -14.39
N GLU A 67 -7.06 0.61 -15.64
CA GLU A 67 -7.48 -0.75 -15.97
C GLU A 67 -6.57 -1.82 -15.34
N GLU A 68 -5.24 -1.62 -15.37
CA GLU A 68 -4.28 -2.50 -14.70
C GLU A 68 -4.55 -2.58 -13.19
N ALA A 69 -4.75 -1.43 -12.54
CA ALA A 69 -4.97 -1.36 -11.10
C ALA A 69 -6.33 -1.94 -10.68
N GLU A 70 -7.39 -1.68 -11.43
CA GLU A 70 -8.73 -2.23 -11.15
C GLU A 70 -8.73 -3.77 -11.26
N ARG A 71 -8.11 -4.33 -12.31
CA ARG A 71 -7.96 -5.78 -12.44
C ARG A 71 -7.15 -6.40 -11.31
N ALA A 72 -6.07 -5.74 -10.89
CA ALA A 72 -5.27 -6.22 -9.77
C ALA A 72 -6.04 -6.14 -8.45
N ALA A 73 -6.78 -5.05 -8.22
CA ALA A 73 -7.62 -4.88 -7.03
C ALA A 73 -8.72 -5.96 -6.95
N ASP A 74 -9.36 -6.27 -8.06
CA ASP A 74 -10.37 -7.36 -8.15
C ASP A 74 -9.77 -8.71 -7.76
N ILE A 75 -8.57 -9.05 -8.28
CA ILE A 75 -7.87 -10.29 -7.93
C ILE A 75 -7.53 -10.33 -6.44
N LEU A 76 -7.09 -9.21 -5.87
CA LEU A 76 -6.73 -9.09 -4.45
C LEU A 76 -7.96 -9.01 -3.54
N GLY A 77 -9.13 -8.71 -4.09
CA GLY A 77 -10.39 -8.51 -3.37
C GLY A 77 -10.47 -7.18 -2.63
N ALA A 78 -9.88 -6.12 -3.17
CA ALA A 78 -9.90 -4.78 -2.61
C ALA A 78 -10.82 -3.83 -3.40
N GLU A 79 -11.42 -2.88 -2.69
CA GLU A 79 -11.99 -1.68 -3.29
C GLU A 79 -10.87 -0.70 -3.62
N VAL A 80 -10.87 -0.09 -4.80
CA VAL A 80 -9.88 0.93 -5.18
C VAL A 80 -10.55 2.24 -5.58
N ASP A 81 -10.06 3.35 -5.00
CA ASP A 81 -10.41 4.72 -5.37
C ASP A 81 -9.21 5.43 -5.97
N PHE A 82 -9.47 6.25 -6.99
CA PHE A 82 -8.46 7.10 -7.61
C PHE A 82 -8.77 8.57 -7.35
N PHE A 83 -7.78 9.30 -6.82
CA PHE A 83 -7.91 10.73 -6.57
C PHE A 83 -7.55 11.58 -7.79
N ASP A 84 -6.74 11.01 -8.70
CA ASP A 84 -6.33 11.64 -9.97
C ASP A 84 -5.61 12.99 -9.80
N LEU A 85 -4.73 13.08 -8.81
CA LEU A 85 -4.01 14.32 -8.48
C LEU A 85 -2.82 14.59 -9.41
N GLY A 86 -2.50 13.65 -10.31
CA GLY A 86 -1.28 13.70 -11.13
C GLY A 86 -0.04 13.22 -10.37
N ASP A 87 1.03 12.94 -11.13
CA ASP A 87 2.32 12.53 -10.58
C ASP A 87 3.45 13.39 -11.19
N TYR A 88 4.61 13.34 -10.59
CA TYR A 88 5.82 14.02 -11.06
C TYR A 88 5.60 15.45 -11.54
N PRO A 89 5.14 16.33 -10.62
CA PRO A 89 5.00 16.12 -9.19
C PRO A 89 3.57 15.84 -8.74
N LEU A 90 3.42 14.96 -7.75
CA LEU A 90 2.18 14.85 -6.98
C LEU A 90 1.94 16.14 -6.18
N ARG A 91 0.71 16.64 -6.19
CA ARG A 91 0.28 17.80 -5.37
C ARG A 91 -1.05 17.47 -4.71
N VAL A 92 -1.11 17.63 -3.41
CA VAL A 92 -2.31 17.34 -2.63
C VAL A 92 -2.91 18.67 -2.16
N SER A 93 -4.15 18.93 -2.57
CA SER A 93 -4.91 20.08 -2.08
C SER A 93 -5.57 19.78 -0.74
N ASP A 94 -5.99 20.83 -0.02
CA ASP A 94 -6.77 20.67 1.21
C ASP A 94 -8.05 19.86 0.97
N GLU A 95 -8.71 20.05 -0.20
CA GLU A 95 -9.88 19.27 -0.58
C GLU A 95 -9.57 17.78 -0.72
N ALA A 96 -8.46 17.43 -1.37
CA ALA A 96 -8.04 16.04 -1.50
C ALA A 96 -7.63 15.42 -0.15
N LEU A 97 -6.98 16.20 0.72
CA LEU A 97 -6.68 15.80 2.08
C LEU A 97 -7.96 15.51 2.86
N MET A 98 -8.96 16.42 2.82
CA MET A 98 -10.22 16.22 3.51
C MET A 98 -11.03 15.04 2.95
N ARG A 99 -10.98 14.80 1.65
CA ARG A 99 -11.54 13.57 1.05
C ARG A 99 -10.89 12.30 1.63
N LEU A 100 -9.58 12.31 1.89
CA LEU A 100 -8.92 11.18 2.54
C LEU A 100 -9.33 11.06 4.02
N VAL A 101 -9.55 12.17 4.73
CA VAL A 101 -10.11 12.17 6.09
C VAL A 101 -11.49 11.48 6.12
N ASP A 102 -12.35 11.77 5.15
CA ASP A 102 -13.66 11.13 5.03
C ASP A 102 -13.51 9.60 4.80
N VAL A 103 -12.57 9.18 3.95
CA VAL A 103 -12.25 7.74 3.77
C VAL A 103 -11.87 7.08 5.10
N TYR A 104 -11.03 7.72 5.92
CA TYR A 104 -10.68 7.20 7.24
C TYR A 104 -11.92 7.05 8.14
N ARG A 105 -12.76 8.06 8.20
CA ARG A 105 -13.95 8.08 9.05
C ARG A 105 -15.00 7.07 8.63
N GLU A 106 -15.23 6.91 7.34
CA GLU A 106 -16.17 5.92 6.79
C GLU A 106 -15.67 4.50 6.96
N LEU A 107 -14.38 4.27 6.69
CA LEU A 107 -13.80 2.93 6.71
C LEU A 107 -13.50 2.44 8.13
N GLN A 108 -13.13 3.32 9.07
CA GLN A 108 -12.69 2.97 10.43
C GLN A 108 -11.55 1.93 10.42
N PRO A 109 -10.41 2.17 9.74
CA PRO A 109 -9.41 1.15 9.53
C PRO A 109 -8.77 0.70 10.84
N ALA A 110 -8.53 -0.62 10.97
CA ALA A 110 -7.77 -1.20 12.08
C ALA A 110 -6.26 -0.90 11.96
N PHE A 111 -5.78 -0.69 10.76
CA PHE A 111 -4.42 -0.26 10.45
C PHE A 111 -4.33 0.34 9.03
N VAL A 112 -3.22 1.01 8.78
CA VAL A 112 -2.96 1.71 7.51
C VAL A 112 -1.61 1.31 6.96
N LEU A 113 -1.54 1.08 5.65
CA LEU A 113 -0.31 0.85 4.92
C LEU A 113 -0.06 2.04 3.98
N SER A 114 1.18 2.53 3.93
CA SER A 114 1.61 3.54 2.97
C SER A 114 3.11 3.46 2.72
N HIS A 115 3.67 4.43 2.03
CA HIS A 115 5.08 4.47 1.62
C HIS A 115 6.06 4.67 2.78
N SER A 116 7.35 4.54 2.49
CA SER A 116 8.42 4.96 3.41
C SER A 116 8.40 6.48 3.63
N GLN A 117 8.86 6.92 4.81
CA GLN A 117 8.93 8.34 5.15
C GLN A 117 10.03 9.09 4.38
N LYS A 118 10.97 8.35 3.78
CA LYS A 118 12.06 8.86 2.97
C LYS A 118 12.19 8.02 1.70
N ASP A 119 12.22 8.67 0.55
CA ASP A 119 12.57 8.06 -0.73
C ASP A 119 13.24 9.13 -1.62
N PRO A 120 14.59 9.12 -1.74
CA PRO A 120 15.30 10.11 -2.52
C PRO A 120 15.13 9.93 -4.04
N TYR A 121 14.54 8.83 -4.48
CA TYR A 121 14.32 8.52 -5.90
C TYR A 121 12.90 8.84 -6.37
N ASN A 122 11.96 9.02 -5.41
CA ASN A 122 10.57 9.32 -5.74
C ASN A 122 9.92 10.18 -4.66
N PHE A 123 9.86 11.49 -4.88
CA PHE A 123 9.33 12.45 -3.89
C PHE A 123 7.82 12.31 -3.66
N ASP A 124 7.08 11.67 -4.56
CA ASP A 124 5.64 11.43 -4.40
C ASP A 124 5.38 10.40 -3.29
N HIS A 125 6.30 9.44 -3.06
CA HIS A 125 6.17 8.41 -2.04
C HIS A 125 6.16 8.96 -0.60
N PRO A 126 7.16 9.75 -0.16
CA PRO A 126 7.13 10.37 1.18
C PRO A 126 5.94 11.31 1.35
N LEU A 127 5.52 12.00 0.29
CA LEU A 127 4.33 12.85 0.33
C LEU A 127 3.07 12.02 0.58
N ALA A 128 2.90 10.88 -0.07
CA ALA A 128 1.76 9.98 0.17
C ALA A 128 1.73 9.47 1.62
N MET A 129 2.89 9.12 2.19
CA MET A 129 3.00 8.76 3.61
C MET A 129 2.64 9.93 4.52
N HIS A 130 3.13 11.13 4.21
CA HIS A 130 2.82 12.33 4.99
C HIS A 130 1.31 12.60 5.02
N VAL A 131 0.69 12.61 3.85
CA VAL A 131 -0.76 12.84 3.69
C VAL A 131 -1.58 11.75 4.40
N ALA A 132 -1.15 10.49 4.32
CA ALA A 132 -1.81 9.40 5.04
C ALA A 132 -1.78 9.59 6.56
N GLN A 133 -0.65 10.08 7.11
CA GLN A 133 -0.53 10.37 8.54
C GLN A 133 -1.30 11.62 8.93
N GLU A 134 -1.26 12.67 8.13
CA GLU A 134 -1.99 13.92 8.36
C GLU A 134 -3.51 13.68 8.38
N ALA A 135 -4.04 13.01 7.35
CA ALA A 135 -5.44 12.63 7.30
C ALA A 135 -5.87 11.77 8.50
N ARG A 136 -5.00 10.82 8.93
CA ARG A 136 -5.22 10.02 10.14
C ARG A 136 -5.36 10.88 11.40
N ILE A 137 -4.52 11.90 11.56
CA ILE A 137 -4.57 12.80 12.72
C ILE A 137 -5.84 13.65 12.68
N ILE A 138 -6.16 14.24 11.53
CA ILE A 138 -7.36 15.05 11.35
C ILE A 138 -8.63 14.20 11.57
N ALA A 139 -8.64 12.96 11.11
CA ALA A 139 -9.78 12.05 11.29
C ALA A 139 -10.07 11.70 12.76
N GLN A 140 -9.12 11.91 13.68
CA GLN A 140 -9.29 11.75 15.13
C GLN A 140 -9.85 13.03 15.80
N ALA A 141 -9.84 14.18 15.11
CA ALA A 141 -10.21 15.46 15.68
C ALA A 141 -11.75 15.67 15.66
N GLU A 142 -12.37 15.68 16.82
CA GLU A 142 -13.83 15.91 16.97
C GLU A 142 -14.31 17.24 16.36
N GLY A 143 -13.42 18.25 16.28
CA GLY A 143 -13.75 19.57 15.73
C GLY A 143 -13.86 19.60 14.21
N HIS A 144 -13.40 18.57 13.48
CA HIS A 144 -13.63 18.44 12.05
C HIS A 144 -14.92 17.65 11.79
N ASN A 145 -15.87 18.25 11.09
CA ASN A 145 -17.19 17.66 10.80
C ASN A 145 -17.86 17.08 12.07
N PRO A 146 -18.25 17.94 13.03
CA PRO A 146 -18.86 17.50 14.29
C PRO A 146 -20.08 16.60 14.05
N GLY A 147 -20.14 15.49 14.78
CA GLY A 147 -21.20 14.48 14.65
C GLY A 147 -20.86 13.30 13.77
N GLN A 148 -19.77 13.36 12.98
CA GLN A 148 -19.21 12.18 12.33
C GLN A 148 -18.39 11.36 13.34
N LYS A 149 -18.43 10.04 13.20
CA LYS A 149 -17.61 9.14 14.02
C LYS A 149 -16.13 9.36 13.74
N VAL A 150 -15.36 9.78 14.73
CA VAL A 150 -13.89 9.86 14.63
C VAL A 150 -13.26 8.47 14.60
N VAL A 151 -12.05 8.37 14.08
CA VAL A 151 -11.28 7.13 14.12
C VAL A 151 -10.50 7.03 15.44
N GLY A 152 -10.15 5.80 15.84
CA GLY A 152 -9.14 5.59 16.87
C GLY A 152 -7.74 6.00 16.39
N ALA A 153 -6.71 5.40 16.95
CA ALA A 153 -5.32 5.62 16.53
C ALA A 153 -4.79 4.40 15.73
N PRO A 154 -5.29 4.13 14.51
CA PRO A 154 -4.85 2.97 13.75
C PRO A 154 -3.34 3.03 13.53
N PRO A 155 -2.59 1.93 13.79
CA PRO A 155 -1.17 1.89 13.50
C PRO A 155 -0.90 2.07 12.01
N VAL A 156 0.21 2.76 11.72
CA VAL A 156 0.68 3.01 10.35
C VAL A 156 1.92 2.17 10.10
N TYR A 157 1.95 1.50 8.97
CA TYR A 157 3.08 0.72 8.50
C TYR A 157 3.57 1.25 7.16
N ALA A 158 4.87 1.47 7.05
CA ALA A 158 5.52 1.77 5.80
C ALA A 158 5.84 0.45 5.08
N PHE A 159 5.36 0.28 3.85
CA PHE A 159 5.77 -0.82 3.02
C PHE A 159 7.15 -0.58 2.38
N GLU A 160 7.75 -1.64 1.88
CA GLU A 160 9.13 -1.67 1.43
C GLU A 160 9.38 -0.80 0.20
N PRO A 161 10.31 0.18 0.26
CA PRO A 161 10.76 0.92 -0.92
C PRO A 161 11.72 0.06 -1.78
N HIS A 162 12.00 0.48 -3.03
CA HIS A 162 12.92 -0.24 -3.90
C HIS A 162 14.36 -0.27 -3.40
N GLN A 163 14.80 0.79 -2.72
CA GLN A 163 16.17 0.91 -2.21
C GLN A 163 16.13 1.21 -0.72
N THR A 164 16.03 0.16 0.05
CA THR A 164 15.80 0.19 1.50
C THR A 164 16.87 1.01 2.23
N GLU A 165 18.16 0.86 1.83
CA GLU A 165 19.29 1.51 2.48
C GLU A 165 19.23 3.04 2.30
N GLN A 166 18.94 3.53 1.10
CA GLN A 166 18.84 4.96 0.80
C GLN A 166 17.58 5.60 1.38
N CYS A 167 16.55 4.78 1.59
CA CYS A 167 15.31 5.20 2.22
C CYS A 167 15.35 5.13 3.74
N GLU A 168 16.48 4.73 4.34
CA GLU A 168 16.62 4.50 5.80
C GLU A 168 15.50 3.60 6.34
N TRP A 169 15.07 2.65 5.51
CA TRP A 169 13.96 1.78 5.81
C TRP A 169 14.45 0.41 6.28
N MET A 170 13.94 -0.04 7.41
CA MET A 170 14.26 -1.33 7.98
C MET A 170 12.98 -2.04 8.43
N PRO A 171 12.73 -3.28 7.97
CA PRO A 171 11.55 -4.01 8.41
C PRO A 171 11.66 -4.37 9.89
N ASN A 172 10.59 -4.10 10.63
CA ASN A 172 10.40 -4.54 12.02
C ASN A 172 9.17 -5.44 12.18
N THR A 173 8.49 -5.71 11.06
CA THR A 173 7.33 -6.59 10.97
C THR A 173 7.41 -7.38 9.67
N PHE A 174 7.32 -8.69 9.73
CA PHE A 174 7.18 -9.55 8.57
C PHE A 174 5.79 -10.17 8.54
N LEU A 175 5.12 -10.07 7.40
CA LEU A 175 3.84 -10.70 7.16
C LEU A 175 4.06 -11.92 6.26
N ASP A 176 3.77 -13.11 6.77
CA ASP A 176 3.78 -14.31 5.97
C ASP A 176 2.61 -14.30 4.98
N ILE A 177 2.94 -14.31 3.70
CA ILE A 177 1.99 -14.29 2.59
C ILE A 177 2.04 -15.59 1.76
N THR A 178 2.66 -16.63 2.29
CA THR A 178 2.86 -17.89 1.57
C THR A 178 1.54 -18.46 1.03
N GLU A 179 0.49 -18.46 1.84
CA GLU A 179 -0.81 -19.01 1.46
C GLU A 179 -1.59 -18.17 0.43
N VAL A 180 -1.19 -16.90 0.19
CA VAL A 180 -1.83 -15.99 -0.76
C VAL A 180 -0.88 -15.54 -1.87
N TRP A 181 0.30 -16.15 -1.94
CA TRP A 181 1.31 -15.78 -2.93
C TRP A 181 0.81 -15.85 -4.36
N ASP A 182 0.11 -16.92 -4.74
CA ASP A 182 -0.43 -17.08 -6.09
C ASP A 182 -1.45 -15.99 -6.44
N THR A 183 -2.22 -15.52 -5.47
CA THR A 183 -3.14 -14.40 -5.65
C THR A 183 -2.38 -13.11 -5.88
N LYS A 184 -1.36 -12.83 -5.05
CA LYS A 184 -0.48 -11.67 -5.25
C LYS A 184 0.23 -11.75 -6.60
N ARG A 185 0.75 -12.91 -7.00
CA ARG A 185 1.47 -13.09 -8.26
C ARG A 185 0.60 -12.77 -9.47
N ARG A 186 -0.64 -13.24 -9.49
CA ARG A 186 -1.62 -12.91 -10.54
C ARG A 186 -1.93 -11.41 -10.61
N ALA A 187 -2.03 -10.74 -9.46
CA ALA A 187 -2.22 -9.30 -9.42
C ALA A 187 -0.99 -8.53 -9.96
N ILE A 188 0.22 -8.98 -9.62
CA ILE A 188 1.48 -8.47 -10.18
C ILE A 188 1.48 -8.54 -11.72
N GLU A 189 1.01 -9.63 -12.30
CA GLU A 189 0.97 -9.84 -13.76
C GLU A 189 -0.05 -8.96 -14.47
N CYS A 190 -0.98 -8.31 -13.76
CA CYS A 190 -1.82 -7.27 -14.33
C CYS A 190 -1.05 -5.99 -14.68
N MET A 191 0.11 -5.74 -14.04
CA MET A 191 0.92 -4.53 -14.20
C MET A 191 1.82 -4.60 -15.45
N ALA A 192 1.26 -4.76 -16.63
CA ALA A 192 1.98 -4.93 -17.90
C ALA A 192 2.83 -3.72 -18.29
N GLY A 193 2.44 -2.51 -17.86
CA GLY A 193 3.23 -1.28 -18.03
C GLY A 193 4.59 -1.32 -17.34
N GLN A 194 4.74 -2.17 -16.32
CA GLN A 194 5.95 -2.31 -15.51
C GLN A 194 6.41 -3.78 -15.37
N GLU A 195 6.25 -4.59 -16.40
CA GLU A 195 6.57 -6.03 -16.45
C GLU A 195 7.99 -6.38 -15.91
N HIS A 196 8.95 -5.47 -16.08
CA HIS A 196 10.32 -5.64 -15.58
C HIS A 196 10.41 -5.75 -14.04
N LEU A 197 9.34 -5.39 -13.31
CA LEU A 197 9.26 -5.50 -11.85
C LEU A 197 8.70 -6.84 -11.37
N TRP A 198 8.14 -7.68 -12.23
CA TRP A 198 7.54 -8.95 -11.83
C TRP A 198 8.52 -9.87 -11.09
N ASP A 199 9.71 -10.05 -11.68
CA ASP A 199 10.76 -10.89 -11.07
C ASP A 199 11.40 -10.21 -9.85
N TYR A 200 11.52 -8.88 -9.88
CA TYR A 200 12.05 -8.13 -8.75
C TYR A 200 11.21 -8.41 -7.49
N TYR A 201 9.89 -8.20 -7.55
CA TYR A 201 9.02 -8.39 -6.38
C TYR A 201 8.85 -9.86 -5.99
N THR A 202 9.02 -10.80 -6.91
CA THR A 202 9.10 -12.22 -6.58
C THR A 202 10.34 -12.52 -5.73
N ARG A 203 11.49 -12.00 -6.11
CA ARG A 203 12.74 -12.16 -5.35
C ARG A 203 12.68 -11.49 -3.98
N VAL A 204 12.10 -10.30 -3.91
CA VAL A 204 11.89 -9.60 -2.63
C VAL A 204 11.03 -10.44 -1.69
N ALA A 205 9.91 -10.97 -2.17
CA ALA A 205 9.02 -11.80 -1.34
C ALA A 205 9.72 -13.08 -0.81
N LEU A 206 10.52 -13.75 -1.64
CA LEU A 206 11.33 -14.90 -1.22
C LEU A 206 12.38 -14.50 -0.18
N GLN A 207 13.10 -13.40 -0.40
CA GLN A 207 14.10 -12.90 0.57
C GLN A 207 13.45 -12.59 1.92
N ARG A 208 12.30 -11.92 1.92
CA ARG A 208 11.56 -11.62 3.16
C ARG A 208 11.01 -12.88 3.82
N GLY A 209 10.63 -13.90 3.05
CA GLY A 209 10.26 -15.22 3.55
C GLY A 209 11.39 -15.87 4.35
N VAL A 210 12.61 -15.87 3.80
CA VAL A 210 13.80 -16.39 4.51
C VAL A 210 14.06 -15.61 5.81
N GLN A 211 13.95 -14.28 5.78
CA GLN A 211 14.15 -13.46 6.96
C GLN A 211 13.05 -13.70 8.02
N ALA A 212 11.80 -13.78 7.60
CA ALA A 212 10.67 -14.09 8.50
C ALA A 212 10.87 -15.46 9.18
N LYS A 213 11.24 -16.50 8.42
CA LYS A 213 11.53 -17.83 8.95
C LYS A 213 12.63 -17.82 10.00
N ARG A 214 13.67 -17.02 9.83
CA ARG A 214 14.74 -16.87 10.83
C ARG A 214 14.26 -16.22 12.12
N ASN A 215 13.31 -15.29 12.05
CA ASN A 215 12.80 -14.56 13.20
C ASN A 215 11.79 -15.34 14.04
N ILE A 216 11.12 -16.36 13.49
CA ILE A 216 10.23 -17.23 14.28
C ILE A 216 10.95 -18.40 14.96
N GLY A 217 12.26 -18.59 14.66
CA GLY A 217 13.12 -19.61 15.28
C GLY A 217 13.07 -20.98 14.59
N ILE A 218 14.09 -21.82 14.88
CA ILE A 218 14.30 -23.13 14.25
C ILE A 218 13.19 -24.14 14.63
N THR A 219 12.61 -24.00 15.78
CA THR A 219 11.57 -24.91 16.28
C THR A 219 10.17 -24.62 15.77
N ALA A 220 9.99 -23.50 15.04
CA ALA A 220 8.69 -23.17 14.47
C ALA A 220 8.31 -24.17 13.37
N THR A 221 7.12 -24.71 13.45
CA THR A 221 6.57 -25.65 12.46
C THR A 221 6.05 -24.98 11.20
N ARG A 222 6.00 -23.65 11.20
CA ARG A 222 5.47 -22.85 10.09
C ARG A 222 6.53 -22.73 8.98
N ASP A 223 6.20 -23.20 7.78
CA ASP A 223 7.06 -23.06 6.61
C ASP A 223 6.71 -21.78 5.84
N ILE A 224 7.49 -20.71 6.09
CA ILE A 224 7.32 -19.41 5.44
C ILE A 224 8.18 -19.39 4.19
N GLN A 225 7.56 -19.38 3.01
CA GLN A 225 8.25 -19.27 1.73
C GLN A 225 8.28 -17.82 1.23
N TYR A 226 7.16 -17.11 1.33
CA TYR A 226 7.01 -15.74 0.87
C TYR A 226 6.54 -14.84 2.01
N ALA A 227 7.14 -13.66 2.13
CA ALA A 227 6.70 -12.65 3.09
C ALA A 227 6.74 -11.24 2.49
N GLU A 228 6.01 -10.32 3.08
CA GLU A 228 6.14 -8.89 2.91
C GLU A 228 6.79 -8.28 4.16
N GLY A 229 7.73 -7.34 3.96
CA GLY A 229 8.34 -6.58 5.03
C GLY A 229 7.63 -5.25 5.24
N TYR A 230 7.45 -4.87 6.50
CA TYR A 230 6.87 -3.61 6.90
C TYR A 230 7.70 -2.95 7.99
N GLN A 231 7.74 -1.63 7.97
CA GLN A 231 8.24 -0.84 9.09
C GLN A 231 7.05 -0.20 9.79
N ARG A 232 6.75 -0.65 11.01
CA ARG A 232 5.75 -0.01 11.84
C ARG A 232 6.28 1.35 12.29
N ILE A 233 5.55 2.42 11.96
CA ILE A 233 5.95 3.80 12.24
C ILE A 233 5.56 4.20 13.66
N THR A 234 4.38 3.76 14.12
CA THR A 234 3.89 4.07 15.45
C THR A 234 4.26 2.97 16.44
N PRO A 235 4.60 3.30 17.70
CA PRO A 235 4.91 2.30 18.71
C PRO A 235 3.77 1.28 18.90
N ALA A 236 4.13 0.03 19.20
CA ALA A 236 3.16 -0.94 19.65
C ALA A 236 2.76 -0.65 21.10
N VAL A 237 1.46 -0.73 21.38
CA VAL A 237 0.94 -0.78 22.74
C VAL A 237 0.33 -2.16 22.95
N THR A 238 0.84 -2.91 23.89
CA THR A 238 0.39 -4.28 24.19
C THR A 238 0.28 -4.47 25.71
N GLY A 239 -0.60 -5.36 26.12
CA GLY A 239 -0.72 -5.77 27.52
C GLY A 239 0.21 -6.93 27.88
N ASP A 240 0.88 -7.52 26.88
CA ASP A 240 1.80 -8.64 27.03
C ASP A 240 2.93 -8.55 26.01
N LEU A 241 4.12 -9.03 26.37
CA LEU A 241 5.30 -9.09 25.48
C LEU A 241 5.51 -10.50 24.88
N ALA A 242 4.69 -11.47 25.25
CA ALA A 242 4.75 -12.86 24.76
C ALA A 242 3.91 -13.06 23.51
#